data_f07402bec0f7ba7efbbf3216f1c2dec4
#
_entry.id   f07402bec0f7ba7efbbf3216f1c2dec4
#
_cell.length_a   1.000
_cell.length_b   1.000
_cell.length_c   1.000
_cell.angle_alpha   90.00
_cell.angle_beta   90.00
_cell.angle_gamma   90.00
#
_symmetry.space_group_name_H-M   'P 1'
#
loop_
_entity.id
_entity.type
_entity.pdbx_description
1 polymer ?
#
loop_
_entity_poly.entity_id
_entity_poly.type
_entity_poly.pdbx_seq_one_letter_code
_entity_poly.pdbx_strand_id
1 'polypeptide(L)'
;LKAYDDIRNLYASLKLSVVRGFKAKHFSFNTDGGRCDMCKGEGSVTVEMQFMPDVHLKCETCNGQRYKDEVLEVKYEGKNIFDILEMTVNQAIDFFTEHKQTKISRKLKPLQDVGLGYVHLGQPSSTLSGGEAQRVKLASFLVKGSNEKPTFFIFDEPTTGLHFDDINKLLNSFNALLNNGHSVLVIEHNTDVIKCADWILDLGPEGG
;
A
#
# COMPACT_ATOMS: atom_id res chain seq x y z
N LEU A 1 -4.43 0.33 6.94
CA LEU A 1 -3.37 1.05 7.70
C LEU A 1 -3.78 2.48 8.07
N LYS A 2 -4.77 3.07 7.40
CA LYS A 2 -5.29 4.44 7.63
C LYS A 2 -4.21 5.56 7.58
N ALA A 3 -3.05 5.32 6.98
CA ALA A 3 -2.03 6.34 6.78
C ALA A 3 -2.52 7.45 5.84
N TYR A 4 -3.27 7.07 4.81
CA TYR A 4 -3.83 8.01 3.83
C TYR A 4 -4.85 8.97 4.45
N ASP A 5 -5.57 8.57 5.49
CA ASP A 5 -6.49 9.46 6.22
C ASP A 5 -5.71 10.60 6.92
N ASP A 6 -4.55 10.29 7.51
CA ASP A 6 -3.71 11.32 8.13
C ASP A 6 -3.09 12.25 7.07
N ILE A 7 -2.68 11.72 5.92
CA ILE A 7 -2.19 12.53 4.78
C ILE A 7 -3.28 13.50 4.31
N ARG A 8 -4.51 13.02 4.09
CA ARG A 8 -5.64 13.88 3.67
C ARG A 8 -5.96 14.96 4.70
N ASN A 9 -5.89 14.64 5.98
CA ASN A 9 -6.09 15.60 7.07
C ASN A 9 -4.97 16.65 7.11
N LEU A 10 -3.72 16.25 6.87
CA LEU A 10 -2.59 17.17 6.76
C LEU A 10 -2.83 18.19 5.63
N TYR A 11 -3.18 17.73 4.44
CA TYR A 11 -3.47 18.61 3.31
C TYR A 11 -4.66 19.53 3.55
N ALA A 12 -5.71 19.03 4.22
CA ALA A 12 -6.88 19.83 4.57
C ALA A 12 -6.56 20.93 5.61
N SER A 13 -5.52 20.76 6.42
CA SER A 13 -5.09 21.75 7.43
C SER A 13 -4.21 22.88 6.88
N LEU A 14 -3.76 22.78 5.63
CA LEU A 14 -2.89 23.78 5.02
C LEU A 14 -3.64 25.10 4.77
N LYS A 15 -2.95 26.23 4.86
CA LYS A 15 -3.53 27.56 4.72
C LYS A 15 -4.40 27.71 3.47
N LEU A 16 -3.90 27.28 2.32
CA LEU A 16 -4.63 27.37 1.06
C LEU A 16 -5.91 26.54 1.07
N SER A 17 -5.86 25.34 1.67
CA SER A 17 -7.05 24.47 1.85
C SER A 17 -8.11 25.13 2.71
N VAL A 18 -7.70 25.74 3.83
CA VAL A 18 -8.62 26.44 4.74
C VAL A 18 -9.30 27.63 4.02
N VAL A 19 -8.52 28.43 3.28
CA VAL A 19 -9.05 29.58 2.51
C VAL A 19 -10.07 29.13 1.45
N ARG A 20 -9.81 27.99 0.77
CA ARG A 20 -10.71 27.43 -0.25
C ARG A 20 -11.85 26.56 0.30
N GLY A 21 -11.89 26.36 1.62
CA GLY A 21 -12.89 25.50 2.26
C GLY A 21 -12.70 24.00 1.96
N PHE A 22 -11.49 23.59 1.58
CA PHE A 22 -11.18 22.19 1.30
C PHE A 22 -11.11 21.39 2.60
N LYS A 23 -11.76 20.22 2.58
CA LYS A 23 -11.76 19.24 3.67
C LYS A 23 -11.01 17.99 3.22
N ALA A 24 -10.71 17.07 4.13
CA ALA A 24 -10.01 15.82 3.83
C ALA A 24 -10.60 15.02 2.65
N LYS A 25 -11.92 15.10 2.43
CA LYS A 25 -12.59 14.46 1.29
C LYS A 25 -12.11 14.96 -0.07
N HIS A 26 -11.69 16.24 -0.18
CA HIS A 26 -11.21 16.82 -1.45
C HIS A 26 -9.84 16.24 -1.87
N PHE A 27 -9.10 15.69 -0.92
CA PHE A 27 -7.83 15.01 -1.16
C PHE A 27 -7.99 13.48 -1.29
N SER A 28 -9.22 12.99 -1.53
CA SER A 28 -9.51 11.58 -1.79
C SER A 28 -9.75 11.36 -3.28
N PHE A 29 -9.10 10.36 -3.86
CA PHE A 29 -9.38 9.95 -5.25
C PHE A 29 -10.62 9.05 -5.37
N ASN A 30 -11.20 8.58 -4.24
CA ASN A 30 -12.36 7.70 -4.21
C ASN A 30 -13.69 8.42 -3.94
N THR A 31 -13.66 9.71 -3.57
CA THR A 31 -14.87 10.47 -3.21
C THR A 31 -14.97 11.75 -4.02
N ASP A 32 -16.23 12.17 -4.28
CA ASP A 32 -16.46 13.40 -5.02
C ASP A 32 -16.03 14.65 -4.23
N GLY A 33 -15.63 15.66 -4.98
CA GLY A 33 -15.25 16.97 -4.46
C GLY A 33 -13.91 17.47 -4.98
N GLY A 34 -12.86 16.64 -4.97
CA GLY A 34 -11.55 17.05 -5.46
C GLY A 34 -10.95 16.14 -6.52
N ARG A 35 -11.52 14.95 -6.73
CA ARG A 35 -11.09 14.05 -7.80
C ARG A 35 -11.50 14.57 -9.18
N CYS A 36 -10.77 14.19 -10.20
CA CYS A 36 -11.12 14.48 -11.59
C CYS A 36 -12.49 13.89 -11.93
N ASP A 37 -13.39 14.68 -12.47
CA ASP A 37 -14.76 14.25 -12.78
C ASP A 37 -14.80 13.28 -13.98
N MET A 38 -13.85 13.39 -14.93
CA MET A 38 -13.76 12.54 -16.10
C MET A 38 -13.35 11.10 -15.73
N CYS A 39 -12.20 10.92 -15.11
CA CYS A 39 -11.68 9.60 -14.75
C CYS A 39 -12.09 9.16 -13.34
N LYS A 40 -12.88 9.93 -12.63
CA LYS A 40 -13.36 9.65 -11.26
C LYS A 40 -12.23 9.28 -10.27
N GLY A 41 -11.04 9.83 -10.51
CA GLY A 41 -9.87 9.62 -9.65
C GLY A 41 -8.98 8.45 -10.03
N GLU A 42 -9.24 7.75 -11.12
CA GLU A 42 -8.40 6.62 -11.59
C GLU A 42 -7.13 7.09 -12.31
N GLY A 43 -7.14 8.30 -12.89
CA GLY A 43 -6.04 8.83 -13.68
C GLY A 43 -6.03 8.31 -15.12
N SER A 44 -6.81 7.28 -15.43
CA SER A 44 -6.98 6.68 -16.74
C SER A 44 -8.47 6.52 -17.08
N VAL A 45 -8.76 6.40 -18.38
CA VAL A 45 -10.08 6.08 -18.91
C VAL A 45 -9.96 4.73 -19.62
N THR A 46 -10.85 3.80 -19.27
CA THR A 46 -10.90 2.50 -19.91
C THR A 46 -11.74 2.59 -21.19
N VAL A 47 -11.19 2.14 -22.29
CA VAL A 47 -11.89 1.97 -23.56
C VAL A 47 -12.15 0.48 -23.74
N GLU A 48 -13.41 0.09 -23.62
CA GLU A 48 -13.84 -1.29 -23.82
C GLU A 48 -13.73 -1.66 -25.31
N MET A 49 -13.09 -2.77 -25.62
CA MET A 49 -12.90 -3.27 -26.98
C MET A 49 -13.65 -4.59 -27.15
N GLN A 50 -14.51 -4.69 -28.17
CA GLN A 50 -15.40 -5.86 -28.41
C GLN A 50 -14.59 -7.07 -28.76
N PHE A 51 -13.57 -7.46 -28.78
CA PHE A 51 -12.83 -8.71 -29.12
C PHE A 51 -11.33 -8.62 -28.74
N MET A 52 -10.94 -7.58 -28.01
CA MET A 52 -9.57 -7.38 -27.55
C MET A 52 -9.59 -6.94 -26.07
N PRO A 53 -8.48 -7.09 -25.33
CA PRO A 53 -8.38 -6.57 -23.97
C PRO A 53 -8.66 -5.07 -23.94
N ASP A 54 -9.29 -4.60 -22.88
CA ASP A 54 -9.58 -3.20 -22.63
C ASP A 54 -8.30 -2.37 -22.66
N VAL A 55 -8.35 -1.19 -23.26
CA VAL A 55 -7.22 -0.26 -23.32
C VAL A 55 -7.41 0.84 -22.28
N HIS A 56 -6.41 1.00 -21.42
CA HIS A 56 -6.36 2.07 -20.44
C HIS A 56 -5.59 3.27 -20.99
N LEU A 57 -6.30 4.34 -21.33
CA LEU A 57 -5.72 5.57 -21.80
C LEU A 57 -5.55 6.57 -20.66
N LYS A 58 -4.46 7.30 -20.65
CA LYS A 58 -4.25 8.38 -19.70
C LYS A 58 -5.38 9.41 -19.82
N CYS A 59 -5.99 9.81 -18.70
CA CYS A 59 -7.04 10.82 -18.70
C CYS A 59 -6.49 12.16 -19.18
N GLU A 60 -7.03 12.68 -20.28
CA GLU A 60 -6.58 13.97 -20.86
C GLU A 60 -6.93 15.15 -19.98
N THR A 61 -8.08 15.10 -19.27
CA THR A 61 -8.55 16.20 -18.42
C THR A 61 -7.61 16.48 -17.24
N CYS A 62 -7.13 15.45 -16.56
CA CYS A 62 -6.23 15.61 -15.41
C CYS A 62 -4.80 15.18 -15.72
N ASN A 63 -4.48 14.87 -16.97
CA ASN A 63 -3.16 14.36 -17.35
C ASN A 63 -2.66 13.20 -16.45
N GLY A 64 -3.56 12.31 -16.06
CA GLY A 64 -3.24 11.18 -15.18
C GLY A 64 -3.12 11.53 -13.69
N GLN A 65 -3.24 12.80 -13.31
CA GLN A 65 -3.01 13.26 -11.93
C GLN A 65 -4.19 13.01 -10.98
N ARG A 66 -5.30 12.44 -11.44
CA ARG A 66 -6.45 11.97 -10.63
C ARG A 66 -7.29 13.05 -9.98
N TYR A 67 -6.78 14.27 -9.80
CA TYR A 67 -7.42 15.38 -9.10
C TYR A 67 -7.69 16.57 -10.02
N LYS A 68 -8.55 17.47 -9.57
CA LYS A 68 -8.76 18.77 -10.17
C LYS A 68 -7.55 19.67 -9.92
N ASP A 69 -7.24 20.57 -10.86
CA ASP A 69 -6.08 21.45 -10.77
C ASP A 69 -6.05 22.29 -9.50
N GLU A 70 -7.22 22.79 -9.07
CA GLU A 70 -7.38 23.57 -7.84
C GLU A 70 -6.94 22.81 -6.57
N VAL A 71 -7.07 21.48 -6.56
CA VAL A 71 -6.61 20.62 -5.46
C VAL A 71 -5.09 20.40 -5.54
N LEU A 72 -4.55 20.27 -6.75
CA LEU A 72 -3.12 20.09 -6.99
C LEU A 72 -2.29 21.34 -6.69
N GLU A 73 -2.90 22.52 -6.66
CA GLU A 73 -2.24 23.76 -6.21
C GLU A 73 -1.89 23.73 -4.72
N VAL A 74 -2.59 22.92 -3.92
CA VAL A 74 -2.29 22.75 -2.50
C VAL A 74 -1.03 21.91 -2.34
N LYS A 75 0.02 22.49 -1.79
CA LYS A 75 1.32 21.82 -1.61
C LYS A 75 1.75 21.83 -0.15
N TYR A 76 2.24 20.68 0.30
CA TYR A 76 2.95 20.51 1.55
C TYR A 76 4.43 20.26 1.23
N GLU A 77 5.31 21.13 1.75
CA GLU A 77 6.75 21.07 1.47
C GLU A 77 7.09 20.86 -0.02
N GLY A 78 6.41 21.65 -0.87
CA GLY A 78 6.59 21.63 -2.32
C GLY A 78 5.90 20.48 -3.07
N LYS A 79 5.30 19.52 -2.38
CA LYS A 79 4.62 18.34 -2.96
C LYS A 79 3.11 18.48 -2.88
N ASN A 80 2.39 18.28 -3.99
CA ASN A 80 0.94 18.17 -3.99
C ASN A 80 0.49 16.73 -3.63
N ILE A 81 -0.82 16.51 -3.51
CA ILE A 81 -1.34 15.20 -3.10
C ILE A 81 -1.02 14.08 -4.12
N PHE A 82 -0.95 14.40 -5.41
CA PHE A 82 -0.57 13.44 -6.44
C PHE A 82 0.91 13.06 -6.34
N ASP A 83 1.80 14.04 -6.10
CA ASP A 83 3.23 13.78 -5.90
C ASP A 83 3.45 12.81 -4.73
N ILE A 84 2.65 12.90 -3.67
CA ILE A 84 2.70 11.96 -2.54
C ILE A 84 2.24 10.56 -2.95
N LEU A 85 1.19 10.45 -3.77
CA LEU A 85 0.72 9.15 -4.27
C LEU A 85 1.74 8.45 -5.17
N GLU A 86 2.54 9.22 -5.89
CA GLU A 86 3.62 8.71 -6.74
C GLU A 86 4.89 8.31 -5.97
N MET A 87 4.97 8.65 -4.68
CA MET A 87 6.07 8.18 -3.84
C MET A 87 5.94 6.69 -3.56
N THR A 88 7.07 5.99 -3.54
CA THR A 88 7.13 4.66 -2.92
C THR A 88 6.93 4.77 -1.41
N VAL A 89 6.58 3.65 -0.77
CA VAL A 89 6.46 3.60 0.71
C VAL A 89 7.75 4.09 1.38
N ASN A 90 8.92 3.69 0.89
CA ASN A 90 10.20 4.14 1.43
C ASN A 90 10.36 5.66 1.31
N GLN A 91 10.17 6.21 0.11
CA GLN A 91 10.27 7.65 -0.14
C GLN A 91 9.30 8.45 0.72
N ALA A 92 8.06 7.95 0.89
CA ALA A 92 7.07 8.61 1.73
C ALA A 92 7.45 8.57 3.22
N ILE A 93 8.01 7.46 3.71
CA ILE A 93 8.52 7.37 5.09
C ILE A 93 9.63 8.41 5.32
N ASP A 94 10.60 8.48 4.41
CA ASP A 94 11.71 9.43 4.51
C ASP A 94 11.19 10.88 4.46
N PHE A 95 10.36 11.22 3.49
CA PHE A 95 9.74 12.54 3.35
C PHE A 95 8.97 12.98 4.59
N PHE A 96 8.07 12.14 5.10
CA PHE A 96 7.27 12.49 6.29
C PHE A 96 8.09 12.48 7.59
N THR A 97 9.19 11.75 7.65
CA THR A 97 10.12 11.77 8.79
C THR A 97 10.93 13.07 8.80
N GLU A 98 11.49 13.49 7.67
CA GLU A 98 12.21 14.74 7.49
C GLU A 98 11.34 15.94 7.91
N HIS A 99 10.08 15.94 7.50
CA HIS A 99 9.13 17.01 7.80
C HIS A 99 8.34 16.81 9.11
N LYS A 100 8.85 15.99 10.03
CA LYS A 100 8.30 15.77 11.40
C LYS A 100 6.86 15.26 11.46
N GLN A 101 6.37 14.63 10.39
CA GLN A 101 5.06 13.97 10.34
C GLN A 101 5.17 12.51 10.80
N THR A 102 5.73 12.30 11.99
CA THR A 102 6.08 10.97 12.54
C THR A 102 4.87 10.03 12.66
N LYS A 103 3.66 10.56 12.80
CA LYS A 103 2.43 9.76 12.84
C LYS A 103 2.18 9.06 11.51
N ILE A 104 2.43 9.73 10.38
CA ILE A 104 2.27 9.17 9.03
C ILE A 104 3.36 8.14 8.77
N SER A 105 4.63 8.49 9.01
CA SER A 105 5.77 7.58 8.82
C SER A 105 5.58 6.28 9.61
N ARG A 106 5.16 6.38 10.89
CA ARG A 106 4.92 5.21 11.75
C ARG A 106 3.82 4.30 11.20
N LYS A 107 2.77 4.85 10.58
CA LYS A 107 1.71 4.06 9.96
C LYS A 107 2.11 3.42 8.64
N LEU A 108 3.11 3.97 7.93
CA LEU A 108 3.65 3.39 6.70
C LEU A 108 4.70 2.32 6.99
N LYS A 109 5.40 2.40 8.12
CA LYS A 109 6.48 1.48 8.50
C LYS A 109 6.13 0.00 8.35
N PRO A 110 4.96 -0.50 8.76
CA PRO A 110 4.59 -1.91 8.61
C PRO A 110 4.58 -2.40 7.15
N LEU A 111 4.33 -1.52 6.16
CA LEU A 111 4.45 -1.87 4.74
C LEU A 111 5.92 -2.09 4.36
N GLN A 112 6.83 -1.27 4.86
CA GLN A 112 8.26 -1.45 4.66
C GLN A 112 8.76 -2.75 5.33
N ASP A 113 8.24 -3.03 6.54
CA ASP A 113 8.64 -4.20 7.34
C ASP A 113 8.23 -5.53 6.70
N VAL A 114 7.20 -5.54 5.85
CA VAL A 114 6.79 -6.72 5.05
C VAL A 114 7.39 -6.74 3.64
N GLY A 115 8.40 -5.91 3.36
CA GLY A 115 9.08 -5.88 2.06
C GLY A 115 8.33 -5.13 0.96
N LEU A 116 7.35 -4.27 1.28
CA LEU A 116 6.60 -3.46 0.31
C LEU A 116 7.11 -2.03 0.20
N GLY A 117 8.37 -1.79 0.54
CA GLY A 117 8.96 -0.46 0.51
C GLY A 117 9.02 0.19 -0.88
N TYR A 118 9.02 -0.61 -1.93
CA TYR A 118 9.07 -0.17 -3.34
C TYR A 118 7.71 0.16 -3.93
N VAL A 119 6.60 -0.27 -3.31
CA VAL A 119 5.24 -0.05 -3.81
C VAL A 119 4.86 1.42 -3.68
N HIS A 120 4.23 1.98 -4.71
CA HIS A 120 3.73 3.36 -4.68
C HIS A 120 2.47 3.49 -3.82
N LEU A 121 2.35 4.60 -3.09
CA LEU A 121 1.18 4.85 -2.23
C LEU A 121 -0.13 4.92 -3.03
N GLY A 122 -0.07 5.39 -4.26
CA GLY A 122 -1.21 5.49 -5.17
C GLY A 122 -1.43 4.27 -6.06
N GLN A 123 -0.68 3.19 -5.89
CA GLN A 123 -0.82 1.99 -6.73
C GLN A 123 -2.20 1.36 -6.57
N PRO A 124 -2.93 1.10 -7.68
CA PRO A 124 -4.21 0.41 -7.62
C PRO A 124 -4.04 -1.03 -7.09
N SER A 125 -4.98 -1.47 -6.25
CA SER A 125 -4.94 -2.82 -5.69
C SER A 125 -5.03 -3.92 -6.75
N SER A 126 -5.64 -3.64 -7.89
CA SER A 126 -5.73 -4.55 -9.04
C SER A 126 -4.39 -4.82 -9.73
N THR A 127 -3.39 -3.97 -9.51
CA THR A 127 -2.05 -4.13 -10.09
C THR A 127 -1.07 -4.84 -9.15
N LEU A 128 -1.50 -5.13 -7.92
CA LEU A 128 -0.69 -5.88 -6.96
C LEU A 128 -0.67 -7.37 -7.33
N SER A 129 0.49 -7.98 -7.26
CA SER A 129 0.61 -9.44 -7.32
C SER A 129 -0.08 -10.12 -6.12
N GLY A 130 -0.38 -11.42 -6.23
CA GLY A 130 -0.98 -12.18 -5.13
C GLY A 130 -0.16 -12.08 -3.84
N GLY A 131 1.16 -12.24 -3.91
CA GLY A 131 2.06 -12.10 -2.78
C GLY A 131 2.08 -10.68 -2.18
N GLU A 132 2.07 -9.62 -3.01
CA GLU A 132 1.98 -8.24 -2.54
C GLU A 132 0.67 -7.97 -1.79
N ALA A 133 -0.45 -8.44 -2.34
CA ALA A 133 -1.76 -8.32 -1.69
C ALA A 133 -1.81 -9.02 -0.33
N GLN A 134 -1.20 -10.21 -0.21
CA GLN A 134 -1.07 -10.93 1.06
C GLN A 134 -0.21 -10.14 2.05
N ARG A 135 0.93 -9.58 1.63
CA ARG A 135 1.80 -8.77 2.49
C ARG A 135 1.14 -7.46 2.94
N VAL A 136 0.31 -6.83 2.12
CA VAL A 136 -0.51 -5.68 2.56
C VAL A 136 -1.47 -6.08 3.69
N LYS A 137 -2.12 -7.25 3.57
CA LYS A 137 -2.95 -7.80 4.65
C LYS A 137 -2.13 -8.06 5.90
N LEU A 138 -0.97 -8.73 5.78
CA LEU A 138 -0.05 -8.98 6.88
C LEU A 138 0.34 -7.68 7.60
N ALA A 139 0.76 -6.65 6.88
CA ALA A 139 1.07 -5.34 7.44
C ALA A 139 -0.10 -4.75 8.25
N SER A 140 -1.35 -4.98 7.81
CA SER A 140 -2.53 -4.51 8.52
C SER A 140 -2.78 -5.20 9.86
N PHE A 141 -2.40 -6.48 9.98
CA PHE A 141 -2.47 -7.23 11.23
C PHE A 141 -1.37 -6.80 12.21
N LEU A 142 -0.15 -6.60 11.73
CA LEU A 142 0.96 -6.13 12.56
C LEU A 142 0.69 -4.77 13.24
N VAL A 143 -0.10 -3.90 12.60
CA VAL A 143 -0.51 -2.60 13.19
C VAL A 143 -1.47 -2.76 14.36
N LYS A 144 -2.33 -3.78 14.35
CA LYS A 144 -3.39 -3.93 15.36
C LYS A 144 -2.88 -4.42 16.72
N GLY A 145 -1.71 -5.08 16.75
CA GLY A 145 -1.02 -5.48 17.98
C GLY A 145 -1.62 -6.72 18.66
N SER A 146 -1.09 -7.04 19.85
CA SER A 146 -1.29 -8.29 20.59
C SER A 146 -2.69 -8.49 21.24
N ASN A 147 -3.66 -7.61 20.99
CA ASN A 147 -5.00 -7.70 21.60
C ASN A 147 -6.00 -8.50 20.77
N GLU A 148 -5.59 -9.12 19.67
CA GLU A 148 -6.46 -9.96 18.84
C GLU A 148 -6.47 -11.42 19.36
N LYS A 149 -7.58 -12.10 19.11
CA LYS A 149 -7.68 -13.54 19.42
C LYS A 149 -6.63 -14.32 18.63
N PRO A 150 -6.10 -15.44 19.14
CA PRO A 150 -5.24 -16.33 18.39
C PRO A 150 -5.83 -16.61 17.01
N THR A 151 -5.06 -16.33 15.98
CA THR A 151 -5.49 -16.43 14.59
C THR A 151 -4.55 -17.37 13.84
N PHE A 152 -5.09 -18.19 12.95
CA PHE A 152 -4.33 -19.03 12.05
C PHE A 152 -4.19 -18.34 10.70
N PHE A 153 -2.97 -18.06 10.30
CA PHE A 153 -2.63 -17.41 9.04
C PHE A 153 -2.15 -18.46 8.04
N ILE A 154 -2.63 -18.36 6.82
CA ILE A 154 -2.17 -19.16 5.68
C ILE A 154 -1.64 -18.21 4.62
N PHE A 155 -0.39 -18.41 4.22
CA PHE A 155 0.27 -17.66 3.16
C PHE A 155 0.62 -18.61 2.03
N ASP A 156 0.25 -18.22 0.82
CA ASP A 156 0.51 -18.96 -0.41
C ASP A 156 1.55 -18.20 -1.23
N GLU A 157 2.74 -18.78 -1.39
CA GLU A 157 3.90 -18.22 -2.06
C GLU A 157 4.20 -16.74 -1.71
N PRO A 158 4.28 -16.38 -0.43
CA PRO A 158 4.42 -14.97 -0.04
C PRO A 158 5.75 -14.34 -0.41
N THR A 159 6.76 -15.14 -0.84
CA THR A 159 8.05 -14.63 -1.32
C THR A 159 8.07 -14.28 -2.79
N THR A 160 7.00 -14.60 -3.54
CA THR A 160 6.93 -14.29 -4.97
C THR A 160 7.19 -12.80 -5.24
N GLY A 161 8.18 -12.53 -6.10
CA GLY A 161 8.59 -11.16 -6.47
C GLY A 161 9.42 -10.42 -5.42
N LEU A 162 9.84 -11.08 -4.32
CA LEU A 162 10.75 -10.48 -3.34
C LEU A 162 12.21 -10.62 -3.72
N HIS A 163 12.96 -9.55 -3.44
CA HIS A 163 14.42 -9.61 -3.39
C HIS A 163 14.87 -10.32 -2.11
N PHE A 164 16.05 -10.93 -2.13
CA PHE A 164 16.58 -11.70 -1.00
C PHE A 164 16.55 -10.95 0.34
N ASP A 165 16.89 -9.66 0.35
CA ASP A 165 16.86 -8.82 1.56
C ASP A 165 15.44 -8.64 2.13
N ASP A 166 14.42 -8.69 1.29
CA ASP A 166 13.03 -8.53 1.71
C ASP A 166 12.44 -9.82 2.27
N ILE A 167 13.00 -10.98 1.94
CA ILE A 167 12.64 -12.28 2.55
C ILE A 167 12.89 -12.25 4.06
N ASN A 168 14.03 -11.70 4.49
CA ASN A 168 14.33 -11.56 5.92
C ASN A 168 13.33 -10.66 6.65
N LYS A 169 12.87 -9.59 6.00
CA LYS A 169 11.81 -8.71 6.57
C LYS A 169 10.49 -9.45 6.72
N LEU A 170 10.13 -10.26 5.71
CA LEU A 170 8.94 -11.09 5.76
C LEU A 170 9.01 -12.13 6.90
N LEU A 171 10.13 -12.83 7.05
CA LEU A 171 10.36 -13.80 8.13
C LEU A 171 10.27 -13.14 9.51
N ASN A 172 10.84 -11.94 9.68
CA ASN A 172 10.70 -11.17 10.91
C ASN A 172 9.23 -10.82 11.21
N SER A 173 8.44 -10.56 10.16
CA SER A 173 7.01 -10.28 10.31
C SER A 173 6.23 -11.53 10.71
N PHE A 174 6.59 -12.71 10.22
CA PHE A 174 6.01 -13.97 10.68
C PHE A 174 6.37 -14.26 12.14
N ASN A 175 7.64 -14.05 12.53
CA ASN A 175 8.05 -14.17 13.92
C ASN A 175 7.29 -13.22 14.84
N ALA A 176 6.98 -12.01 14.39
CA ALA A 176 6.15 -11.08 15.16
C ALA A 176 4.71 -11.58 15.36
N LEU A 177 4.11 -12.25 14.35
CA LEU A 177 2.81 -12.92 14.52
C LEU A 177 2.88 -14.06 15.52
N LEU A 178 3.88 -14.93 15.40
CA LEU A 178 4.09 -16.07 16.31
C LEU A 178 4.28 -15.61 17.76
N ASN A 179 5.09 -14.58 17.97
CA ASN A 179 5.32 -13.98 19.30
C ASN A 179 4.05 -13.36 19.90
N ASN A 180 3.09 -12.96 19.06
CA ASN A 180 1.76 -12.49 19.50
C ASN A 180 0.74 -13.62 19.73
N GLY A 181 1.17 -14.89 19.68
CA GLY A 181 0.32 -16.05 19.94
C GLY A 181 -0.53 -16.51 18.76
N HIS A 182 -0.17 -16.09 17.55
CA HIS A 182 -0.79 -16.57 16.31
C HIS A 182 -0.07 -17.80 15.76
N SER A 183 -0.71 -18.53 14.82
CA SER A 183 -0.10 -19.63 14.08
C SER A 183 0.03 -19.25 12.62
N VAL A 184 1.12 -19.69 11.99
CA VAL A 184 1.44 -19.35 10.58
C VAL A 184 1.71 -20.64 9.82
N LEU A 185 0.99 -20.85 8.72
CA LEU A 185 1.25 -21.87 7.72
C LEU A 185 1.69 -21.17 6.44
N VAL A 186 2.78 -21.63 5.85
CA VAL A 186 3.33 -21.06 4.62
C VAL A 186 3.44 -22.17 3.58
N ILE A 187 2.88 -21.94 2.39
CA ILE A 187 3.08 -22.77 1.21
C ILE A 187 4.21 -22.10 0.43
N GLU A 188 5.35 -22.78 0.28
CA GLU A 188 6.55 -22.17 -0.28
C GLU A 188 7.48 -23.16 -0.98
N HIS A 189 8.22 -22.65 -1.94
CA HIS A 189 9.31 -23.35 -2.61
C HIS A 189 10.69 -22.73 -2.28
N ASN A 190 10.70 -21.59 -1.63
CA ASN A 190 11.94 -20.92 -1.23
C ASN A 190 12.59 -21.64 -0.06
N THR A 191 13.77 -22.22 -0.30
CA THR A 191 14.49 -23.05 0.68
C THR A 191 14.93 -22.26 1.91
N ASP A 192 15.13 -20.96 1.82
CA ASP A 192 15.54 -20.13 2.96
C ASP A 192 14.37 -19.90 3.92
N VAL A 193 13.15 -19.83 3.39
CA VAL A 193 11.91 -19.80 4.20
C VAL A 193 11.64 -21.18 4.82
N ILE A 194 11.74 -22.25 4.03
CA ILE A 194 11.51 -23.63 4.48
C ILE A 194 12.45 -23.99 5.65
N LYS A 195 13.72 -23.60 5.59
CA LYS A 195 14.70 -23.83 6.67
C LYS A 195 14.36 -23.12 7.98
N CYS A 196 13.54 -22.08 7.95
CA CYS A 196 13.14 -21.32 9.13
C CYS A 196 11.86 -21.86 9.80
N ALA A 197 11.23 -22.88 9.21
CA ALA A 197 10.00 -23.46 9.76
C ALA A 197 10.29 -24.38 10.96
N ASP A 198 9.41 -24.35 11.99
CA ASP A 198 9.46 -25.29 13.11
C ASP A 198 9.03 -26.71 12.67
N TRP A 199 8.11 -26.77 11.70
CA TRP A 199 7.58 -28.03 11.14
C TRP A 199 7.48 -27.90 9.61
N ILE A 200 7.85 -28.97 8.91
CA ILE A 200 7.74 -29.09 7.46
C ILE A 200 6.76 -30.23 7.15
N LEU A 201 5.77 -29.92 6.31
CA LEU A 201 4.86 -30.90 5.72
C LEU A 201 5.24 -31.07 4.24
N ASP A 202 5.84 -32.20 3.92
CA ASP A 202 6.17 -32.58 2.55
C ASP A 202 5.06 -33.51 2.02
N LEU A 203 4.46 -33.15 0.88
CA LEU A 203 3.40 -33.93 0.24
C LEU A 203 3.94 -35.09 -0.61
N GLY A 204 5.26 -35.25 -0.65
CA GLY A 204 5.94 -36.28 -1.39
C GLY A 204 6.12 -36.03 -2.87
N PRO A 205 6.79 -36.94 -3.62
CA PRO A 205 7.19 -36.73 -5.02
C PRO A 205 5.99 -36.66 -6.00
N GLU A 206 4.80 -37.10 -5.62
CA GLU A 206 3.59 -37.10 -6.43
C GLU A 206 2.56 -36.06 -5.92
N GLY A 207 2.89 -35.29 -4.90
CA GLY A 207 2.01 -34.37 -4.21
C GLY A 207 2.15 -32.93 -4.73
N GLY A 208 2.09 -32.72 -6.03
CA GLY A 208 2.23 -31.38 -6.58
C GLY A 208 1.18 -31.08 -7.61
#